data_ecda2ddf872aaceaab392cf9a421f7e3
#
_entry.id   ecda2ddf872aaceaab392cf9a421f7e3
#
_cell.length_a   1.000
_cell.length_b   1.000
_cell.length_c   1.000
_cell.angle_alpha   90.00
_cell.angle_beta   90.00
_cell.angle_gamma   90.00
#
_symmetry.space_group_name_H-M   'P 1'
#
loop_
_entity.id
_entity.type
_entity.pdbx_description
1 polymer ?
#
loop_
_entity_poly.entity_id
_entity_poly.type
_entity_poly.pdbx_seq_one_letter_code
_entity_poly.pdbx_strand_id
1 'polypeptide(L)'
;SKETISFAVDWPLVIACGVIGGGFGALFSLLALKATRRIRRWNALQPVWRALLVAAICGLAVAVIGIASGGLTFGTGYAQARSAVEGTPLPWFFFAEKFAAGLLSMISGIPGGIFAPSLAVGAGIGSSLGLMFGSSAGVAALLGMAGYFAGVVQAPMTAFVIILEMTGNHDNVIGLMLASMLGYGTARLISHEPLYHALSRVFIAEAIRRRRAEAAPESGLG
;
A
#
# COMPACT_ATOMS: atom_id res chain seq x y z
N SER A 1 20.05 19.52 -4.32
CA SER A 1 19.68 19.82 -5.70
C SER A 1 18.43 19.03 -6.04
N LYS A 2 17.36 19.69 -6.43
CA LYS A 2 16.14 19.03 -6.91
C LYS A 2 16.48 18.38 -8.24
N GLU A 3 16.50 17.06 -8.26
CA GLU A 3 16.73 16.30 -9.48
C GLU A 3 15.45 16.34 -10.33
N THR A 4 15.60 16.70 -11.60
CA THR A 4 14.50 16.82 -12.56
C THR A 4 14.47 15.63 -13.49
N ILE A 5 13.27 15.18 -13.87
CA ILE A 5 13.10 14.12 -14.86
C ILE A 5 13.60 14.63 -16.21
N SER A 6 14.59 13.96 -16.75
CA SER A 6 14.99 14.15 -18.14
C SER A 6 14.06 13.33 -19.03
N PHE A 7 13.08 13.98 -19.66
CA PHE A 7 12.09 13.28 -20.50
C PHE A 7 12.71 12.43 -21.62
N ALA A 8 13.94 12.73 -22.05
CA ALA A 8 14.59 11.94 -23.09
C ALA A 8 15.13 10.59 -22.57
N VAL A 9 15.44 10.49 -21.27
CA VAL A 9 16.16 9.34 -20.69
C VAL A 9 15.27 8.52 -19.74
N ASP A 10 14.34 9.17 -19.02
CA ASP A 10 13.59 8.54 -17.93
C ASP A 10 12.23 7.95 -18.32
N TRP A 11 11.82 8.01 -19.59
CA TRP A 11 10.56 7.43 -20.07
C TRP A 11 10.38 5.95 -19.74
N PRO A 12 11.39 5.09 -19.95
CA PRO A 12 11.26 3.68 -19.59
C PRO A 12 11.02 3.47 -18.10
N LEU A 13 11.65 4.31 -17.26
CA LEU A 13 11.48 4.27 -15.81
C LEU A 13 10.06 4.69 -15.40
N VAL A 14 9.49 5.74 -16.02
CA VAL A 14 8.10 6.19 -15.75
C VAL A 14 7.11 5.05 -16.04
N ILE A 15 7.27 4.39 -17.19
CA ILE A 15 6.42 3.27 -17.59
C ILE A 15 6.62 2.08 -16.63
N ALA A 16 7.86 1.72 -16.33
CA ALA A 16 8.18 0.60 -15.45
C ALA A 16 7.63 0.83 -14.04
N CYS A 17 7.84 2.01 -13.45
CA CYS A 17 7.31 2.38 -12.14
C CYS A 17 5.78 2.40 -12.13
N GLY A 18 5.14 2.90 -13.18
CA GLY A 18 3.69 2.89 -13.30
C GLY A 18 3.13 1.46 -13.37
N VAL A 19 3.61 0.66 -14.32
CA VAL A 19 3.08 -0.69 -14.56
C VAL A 19 3.43 -1.64 -13.41
N ILE A 20 4.68 -1.69 -12.99
CA ILE A 20 5.11 -2.58 -11.90
C ILE A 20 4.53 -2.12 -10.58
N GLY A 21 4.60 -0.83 -10.27
CA GLY A 21 4.00 -0.25 -9.08
C GLY A 21 2.50 -0.51 -9.01
N GLY A 22 1.77 -0.25 -10.10
CA GLY A 22 0.34 -0.53 -10.20
C GLY A 22 -0.02 -2.00 -10.04
N GLY A 23 0.78 -2.89 -10.63
CA GLY A 23 0.62 -4.34 -10.49
C GLY A 23 0.78 -4.81 -9.03
N PHE A 24 1.84 -4.36 -8.35
CA PHE A 24 2.04 -4.64 -6.93
C PHE A 24 0.97 -3.99 -6.05
N GLY A 25 0.47 -2.78 -6.40
CA GLY A 25 -0.64 -2.14 -5.71
C GLY A 25 -1.93 -2.94 -5.79
N ALA A 26 -2.26 -3.45 -6.99
CA ALA A 26 -3.39 -4.35 -7.19
C ALA A 26 -3.23 -5.67 -6.44
N LEU A 27 -2.02 -6.26 -6.47
CA LEU A 27 -1.71 -7.47 -5.73
C LEU A 27 -1.92 -7.28 -4.22
N PHE A 28 -1.43 -6.16 -3.67
CA PHE A 28 -1.66 -5.81 -2.28
C PHE A 28 -3.16 -5.78 -1.96
N SER A 29 -3.94 -5.07 -2.76
CA SER A 29 -5.38 -4.94 -2.58
C SER A 29 -6.09 -6.29 -2.62
N LEU A 30 -5.76 -7.14 -3.60
CA LEU A 30 -6.34 -8.48 -3.73
C LEU A 30 -5.99 -9.38 -2.54
N LEU A 31 -4.73 -9.42 -2.13
CA LEU A 31 -4.27 -10.24 -1.01
C LEU A 31 -4.91 -9.77 0.29
N ALA A 32 -4.92 -8.46 0.53
CA ALA A 32 -5.55 -7.86 1.71
C ALA A 32 -7.04 -8.21 1.81
N LEU A 33 -7.79 -8.05 0.71
CA LEU A 33 -9.22 -8.37 0.68
C LEU A 33 -9.51 -9.86 0.84
N LYS A 34 -8.76 -10.73 0.14
CA LYS A 34 -8.91 -12.18 0.26
C LYS A 34 -8.62 -12.65 1.69
N ALA A 35 -7.51 -12.19 2.27
CA ALA A 35 -7.11 -12.56 3.62
C ALA A 35 -8.12 -12.06 4.66
N THR A 36 -8.53 -10.80 4.58
CA THR A 36 -9.54 -10.24 5.49
C THR A 36 -10.85 -11.01 5.42
N ARG A 37 -11.36 -11.31 4.21
CA ARG A 37 -12.60 -12.10 4.03
C ARG A 37 -12.45 -13.52 4.60
N ARG A 38 -11.30 -14.16 4.44
CA ARG A 38 -11.06 -15.52 4.94
C ARG A 38 -10.96 -15.55 6.46
N ILE A 39 -10.24 -14.64 7.06
CA ILE A 39 -10.09 -14.54 8.52
C ILE A 39 -11.42 -14.23 9.18
N ARG A 40 -12.21 -13.32 8.61
CA ARG A 40 -13.56 -13.01 9.13
C ARG A 40 -14.48 -14.23 9.11
N ARG A 41 -14.45 -15.03 8.04
CA ARG A 41 -15.21 -16.29 7.97
C ARG A 41 -14.75 -17.27 9.06
N TRP A 42 -13.45 -17.34 9.31
CA TRP A 42 -12.89 -18.23 10.32
C TRP A 42 -13.21 -17.77 11.75
N ASN A 43 -13.26 -16.47 12.00
CA ASN A 43 -13.59 -15.89 13.30
C ASN A 43 -15.09 -15.92 13.62
N ALA A 44 -15.98 -16.24 12.66
CA ALA A 44 -17.42 -16.20 12.85
C ALA A 44 -17.95 -17.16 13.94
N LEU A 45 -17.24 -18.25 14.24
CA LEU A 45 -17.66 -19.29 15.18
C LEU A 45 -17.13 -19.09 16.62
N GLN A 46 -15.97 -18.41 16.79
CA GLN A 46 -15.37 -18.06 18.09
C GLN A 46 -14.58 -16.76 17.95
N PRO A 47 -15.23 -15.60 18.05
CA PRO A 47 -14.65 -14.37 17.55
C PRO A 47 -13.46 -13.85 18.34
N VAL A 48 -13.46 -13.93 19.68
CA VAL A 48 -12.44 -13.26 20.51
C VAL A 48 -11.10 -13.99 20.49
N TRP A 49 -11.08 -15.27 20.82
CA TRP A 49 -9.83 -16.04 20.92
C TRP A 49 -9.11 -16.15 19.57
N ARG A 50 -9.85 -16.43 18.51
CA ARG A 50 -9.27 -16.56 17.17
C ARG A 50 -8.76 -15.22 16.62
N ALA A 51 -9.45 -14.12 16.91
CA ALA A 51 -8.99 -12.79 16.55
C ALA A 51 -7.69 -12.44 17.26
N LEU A 52 -7.56 -12.73 18.56
CA LEU A 52 -6.33 -12.53 19.33
C LEU A 52 -5.18 -13.37 18.77
N LEU A 53 -5.45 -14.63 18.42
CA LEU A 53 -4.44 -15.53 17.85
C LEU A 53 -3.94 -15.04 16.50
N VAL A 54 -4.84 -14.57 15.61
CA VAL A 54 -4.45 -13.96 14.33
C VAL A 54 -3.61 -12.71 14.56
N ALA A 55 -4.02 -11.82 15.46
CA ALA A 55 -3.26 -10.61 15.78
C ALA A 55 -1.87 -10.94 16.34
N ALA A 56 -1.77 -11.93 17.22
CA ALA A 56 -0.49 -12.37 17.79
C ALA A 56 0.45 -12.96 16.72
N ILE A 57 -0.06 -13.83 15.84
CA ILE A 57 0.73 -14.41 14.75
C ILE A 57 1.19 -13.33 13.78
N CYS A 58 0.28 -12.43 13.37
CA CYS A 58 0.64 -11.32 12.48
C CYS A 58 1.67 -10.39 13.13
N GLY A 59 1.49 -10.05 14.40
CA GLY A 59 2.43 -9.21 15.15
C GLY A 59 3.81 -9.86 15.27
N LEU A 60 3.88 -11.16 15.57
CA LEU A 60 5.13 -11.91 15.60
C LEU A 60 5.81 -11.93 14.24
N ALA A 61 5.05 -12.18 13.18
CA ALA A 61 5.60 -12.18 11.83
C ALA A 61 6.14 -10.80 11.41
N VAL A 62 5.45 -9.72 11.74
CA VAL A 62 5.94 -8.34 11.53
C VAL A 62 7.21 -8.07 12.34
N ALA A 63 7.29 -8.55 13.59
CA ALA A 63 8.49 -8.41 14.41
C ALA A 63 9.68 -9.17 13.81
N VAL A 64 9.46 -10.39 13.32
CA VAL A 64 10.51 -11.20 12.66
C VAL A 64 11.01 -10.50 11.39
N ILE A 65 10.11 -10.00 10.54
CA ILE A 65 10.49 -9.23 9.35
C ILE A 65 11.26 -7.98 9.75
N GLY A 66 10.81 -7.27 10.80
CA GLY A 66 11.48 -6.08 11.30
C GLY A 66 12.90 -6.34 11.79
N ILE A 67 13.13 -7.44 12.48
CA ILE A 67 14.47 -7.85 12.94
C ILE A 67 15.33 -8.27 11.74
N ALA A 68 14.79 -9.06 10.81
CA ALA A 68 15.50 -9.52 9.63
C ALA A 68 15.93 -8.36 8.71
N SER A 69 15.09 -7.31 8.61
CA SER A 69 15.41 -6.09 7.85
C SER A 69 16.36 -5.13 8.56
N GLY A 70 16.92 -5.50 9.73
CA GLY A 70 17.75 -4.59 10.53
C GLY A 70 16.99 -3.36 11.06
N GLY A 71 15.68 -3.47 11.26
CA GLY A 71 14.83 -2.40 11.78
C GLY A 71 14.23 -1.48 10.72
N LEU A 72 14.58 -1.63 9.44
CA LEU A 72 14.14 -0.72 8.36
C LEU A 72 12.63 -0.75 8.12
N THR A 73 11.98 -1.88 8.40
CA THR A 73 10.54 -2.03 8.17
C THR A 73 9.66 -1.59 9.34
N PHE A 74 10.24 -1.26 10.49
CA PHE A 74 9.47 -0.76 11.63
C PHE A 74 8.86 0.62 11.35
N GLY A 75 7.74 0.89 12.02
CA GLY A 75 6.99 2.13 11.88
C GLY A 75 6.33 2.32 10.50
N THR A 76 6.03 3.57 10.15
CA THR A 76 5.32 3.90 8.90
C THR A 76 6.18 3.78 7.65
N GLY A 77 7.52 3.80 7.78
CA GLY A 77 8.46 3.85 6.65
C GLY A 77 8.67 5.26 6.08
N TYR A 78 8.20 6.29 6.80
CA TYR A 78 8.36 7.68 6.37
C TYR A 78 9.84 8.08 6.21
N ALA A 79 10.67 7.71 7.19
CA ALA A 79 12.10 8.03 7.16
C ALA A 79 12.80 7.42 5.94
N GLN A 80 12.47 6.18 5.61
CA GLN A 80 13.02 5.46 4.45
C GLN A 80 12.53 6.07 3.12
N ALA A 81 11.23 6.36 3.03
CA ALA A 81 10.67 7.01 1.84
C ALA A 81 11.31 8.39 1.62
N ARG A 82 11.49 9.15 2.70
CA ARG A 82 12.13 10.47 2.64
C ARG A 82 13.61 10.36 2.21
N SER A 83 14.38 9.46 2.80
CA SER A 83 15.78 9.27 2.43
C SER A 83 15.94 8.86 0.96
N ALA A 84 15.02 8.04 0.44
CA ALA A 84 14.99 7.66 -0.96
C ALA A 84 14.74 8.87 -1.89
N VAL A 85 13.80 9.74 -1.53
CA VAL A 85 13.51 10.98 -2.27
C VAL A 85 14.68 11.97 -2.20
N GLU A 86 15.42 11.98 -1.09
CA GLU A 86 16.64 12.79 -0.91
C GLU A 86 17.86 12.21 -1.67
N GLY A 87 17.70 11.09 -2.37
CA GLY A 87 18.71 10.49 -3.25
C GLY A 87 19.48 9.31 -2.65
N THR A 88 19.11 8.83 -1.44
CA THR A 88 19.75 7.66 -0.85
C THR A 88 19.03 6.39 -1.31
N PRO A 89 19.68 5.50 -2.08
CA PRO A 89 19.02 4.29 -2.55
C PRO A 89 18.66 3.36 -1.39
N LEU A 90 17.46 2.76 -1.45
CA LEU A 90 17.01 1.78 -0.48
C LEU A 90 17.55 0.37 -0.82
N PRO A 91 17.71 -0.51 0.18
CA PRO A 91 18.07 -1.91 -0.05
C PRO A 91 17.09 -2.58 -1.03
N TRP A 92 17.61 -3.44 -1.89
CA TRP A 92 16.85 -4.10 -2.95
C TRP A 92 15.59 -4.83 -2.44
N PHE A 93 15.68 -5.50 -1.29
CA PHE A 93 14.56 -6.25 -0.71
C PHE A 93 13.61 -5.42 0.15
N PHE A 94 13.93 -4.16 0.43
CA PHE A 94 13.13 -3.31 1.31
C PHE A 94 11.65 -3.24 0.92
N PHE A 95 11.36 -3.12 -0.38
CA PHE A 95 9.97 -3.04 -0.86
C PHE A 95 9.18 -4.32 -0.55
N ALA A 96 9.79 -5.50 -0.68
CA ALA A 96 9.14 -6.78 -0.42
C ALA A 96 8.89 -7.00 1.07
N GLU A 97 9.86 -6.67 1.91
CA GLU A 97 9.75 -6.74 3.37
C GLU A 97 8.68 -5.77 3.88
N LYS A 98 8.68 -4.53 3.38
CA LYS A 98 7.70 -3.52 3.76
C LYS A 98 6.29 -3.84 3.25
N PHE A 99 6.18 -4.40 2.05
CA PHE A 99 4.93 -4.92 1.49
C PHE A 99 4.34 -6.02 2.37
N ALA A 100 5.16 -7.01 2.75
CA ALA A 100 4.73 -8.11 3.60
C ALA A 100 4.33 -7.63 5.01
N ALA A 101 5.12 -6.76 5.63
CA ALA A 101 4.82 -6.18 6.92
C ALA A 101 3.52 -5.36 6.90
N GLY A 102 3.31 -4.55 5.85
CA GLY A 102 2.07 -3.78 5.65
C GLY A 102 0.84 -4.66 5.47
N LEU A 103 0.98 -5.73 4.68
CA LEU A 103 -0.09 -6.70 4.46
C LEU A 103 -0.47 -7.43 5.75
N LEU A 104 0.52 -7.93 6.51
CA LEU A 104 0.30 -8.59 7.80
C LEU A 104 -0.34 -7.66 8.83
N SER A 105 0.12 -6.41 8.90
CA SER A 105 -0.45 -5.40 9.78
C SER A 105 -1.93 -5.13 9.45
N MET A 106 -2.28 -5.05 8.17
CA MET A 106 -3.66 -4.87 7.74
C MET A 106 -4.54 -6.09 8.06
N ILE A 107 -4.01 -7.31 7.89
CA ILE A 107 -4.70 -8.57 8.12
C ILE A 107 -4.93 -8.81 9.62
N SER A 108 -4.07 -8.29 10.50
CA SER A 108 -4.17 -8.45 11.95
C SER A 108 -5.50 -7.96 12.55
N GLY A 109 -6.24 -7.14 11.80
CA GLY A 109 -7.52 -6.55 12.24
C GLY A 109 -7.34 -5.32 13.15
N ILE A 110 -6.11 -4.91 13.41
CA ILE A 110 -5.82 -3.67 14.15
C ILE A 110 -5.98 -2.50 13.17
N PRO A 111 -6.80 -1.49 13.50
CA PRO A 111 -6.96 -0.33 12.63
C PRO A 111 -5.63 0.42 12.48
N GLY A 112 -5.19 0.59 11.24
CA GLY A 112 -3.94 1.27 10.92
C GLY A 112 -4.05 2.02 9.60
N GLY A 113 -3.21 3.04 9.42
CA GLY A 113 -3.11 3.78 8.16
C GLY A 113 -2.35 2.99 7.10
N ILE A 114 -2.92 2.85 5.92
CA ILE A 114 -2.30 2.16 4.78
C ILE A 114 -1.45 3.14 3.96
N PHE A 115 -1.70 4.43 4.11
CA PHE A 115 -1.15 5.51 3.29
C PHE A 115 0.38 5.57 3.33
N ALA A 116 0.96 5.86 4.49
CA ALA A 116 2.40 6.03 4.64
C ALA A 116 3.20 4.73 4.35
N PRO A 117 2.76 3.53 4.81
CA PRO A 117 3.40 2.28 4.40
C PRO A 117 3.36 2.04 2.89
N SER A 118 2.26 2.42 2.21
CA SER A 118 2.16 2.29 0.74
C SER A 118 3.16 3.19 0.03
N LEU A 119 3.34 4.42 0.48
CA LEU A 119 4.36 5.30 -0.08
C LEU A 119 5.77 4.74 0.11
N ALA A 120 6.06 4.15 1.28
CA ALA A 120 7.36 3.53 1.55
C ALA A 120 7.63 2.30 0.64
N VAL A 121 6.62 1.45 0.40
CA VAL A 121 6.73 0.34 -0.56
C VAL A 121 6.99 0.88 -1.97
N GLY A 122 6.23 1.90 -2.38
CA GLY A 122 6.40 2.54 -3.69
C GLY A 122 7.79 3.14 -3.86
N ALA A 123 8.32 3.84 -2.83
CA ALA A 123 9.68 4.35 -2.83
C ALA A 123 10.73 3.24 -2.98
N GLY A 124 10.53 2.11 -2.31
CA GLY A 124 11.38 0.93 -2.44
C GLY A 124 11.37 0.33 -3.85
N ILE A 125 10.18 0.17 -4.46
CA ILE A 125 10.04 -0.29 -5.85
C ILE A 125 10.75 0.67 -6.79
N GLY A 126 10.49 1.98 -6.65
CA GLY A 126 11.12 3.01 -7.47
C GLY A 126 12.64 3.00 -7.33
N SER A 127 13.16 2.95 -6.10
CA SER A 127 14.60 2.88 -5.83
C SER A 127 15.25 1.67 -6.50
N SER A 128 14.63 0.49 -6.41
CA SER A 128 15.14 -0.73 -7.06
C SER A 128 15.15 -0.61 -8.59
N LEU A 129 14.08 -0.07 -9.18
CA LEU A 129 14.02 0.17 -10.62
C LEU A 129 15.01 1.25 -11.06
N GLY A 130 15.16 2.32 -10.27
CA GLY A 130 16.14 3.37 -10.56
C GLY A 130 17.57 2.85 -10.67
N LEU A 131 17.96 1.93 -9.80
CA LEU A 131 19.26 1.25 -9.86
C LEU A 131 19.42 0.43 -11.16
N MET A 132 18.34 -0.23 -11.64
CA MET A 132 18.38 -1.01 -12.88
C MET A 132 18.47 -0.12 -14.13
N PHE A 133 17.82 1.02 -14.13
CA PHE A 133 17.80 1.95 -15.27
C PHE A 133 18.90 3.00 -15.22
N GLY A 134 19.70 3.05 -14.14
CA GLY A 134 20.75 4.04 -13.96
C GLY A 134 20.23 5.48 -13.78
N SER A 135 18.97 5.60 -13.35
CA SER A 135 18.34 6.90 -13.09
C SER A 135 18.56 7.34 -11.65
N SER A 136 18.35 8.63 -11.38
CA SER A 136 18.51 9.16 -10.03
C SER A 136 17.57 8.50 -9.01
N ALA A 137 18.10 8.17 -7.84
CA ALA A 137 17.34 7.48 -6.80
C ALA A 137 16.12 8.29 -6.35
N GLY A 138 16.23 9.61 -6.27
CA GLY A 138 15.14 10.48 -5.86
C GLY A 138 13.98 10.49 -6.85
N VAL A 139 14.26 10.67 -8.13
CA VAL A 139 13.23 10.62 -9.20
C VAL A 139 12.57 9.24 -9.25
N ALA A 140 13.36 8.18 -9.21
CA ALA A 140 12.88 6.82 -9.26
C ALA A 140 11.96 6.50 -8.06
N ALA A 141 12.33 6.93 -6.85
CA ALA A 141 11.51 6.78 -5.65
C ALA A 141 10.15 7.49 -5.80
N LEU A 142 10.15 8.73 -6.29
CA LEU A 142 8.91 9.49 -6.53
C LEU A 142 7.98 8.80 -7.53
N LEU A 143 8.52 8.32 -8.65
CA LEU A 143 7.75 7.60 -9.67
C LEU A 143 7.18 6.28 -9.15
N GLY A 144 7.98 5.54 -8.37
CA GLY A 144 7.53 4.30 -7.73
C GLY A 144 6.44 4.54 -6.69
N MET A 145 6.56 5.60 -5.89
CA MET A 145 5.51 6.03 -4.95
C MET A 145 4.20 6.32 -5.71
N ALA A 146 4.28 7.07 -6.81
CA ALA A 146 3.12 7.46 -7.61
C ALA A 146 2.42 6.24 -8.23
N GLY A 147 3.17 5.35 -8.86
CA GLY A 147 2.63 4.14 -9.50
C GLY A 147 2.00 3.17 -8.51
N TYR A 148 2.72 2.83 -7.44
CA TYR A 148 2.23 1.88 -6.44
C TYR A 148 1.02 2.42 -5.67
N PHE A 149 1.10 3.66 -5.18
CA PHE A 149 0.01 4.25 -4.40
C PHE A 149 -1.26 4.44 -5.24
N ALA A 150 -1.13 4.90 -6.49
CA ALA A 150 -2.25 4.96 -7.42
C ALA A 150 -2.87 3.57 -7.68
N GLY A 151 -2.04 2.53 -7.72
CA GLY A 151 -2.50 1.14 -7.85
C GLY A 151 -3.29 0.63 -6.64
N VAL A 152 -2.86 0.97 -5.41
CA VAL A 152 -3.53 0.58 -4.16
C VAL A 152 -4.86 1.31 -4.01
N VAL A 153 -4.83 2.64 -4.15
CA VAL A 153 -6.00 3.51 -3.87
C VAL A 153 -6.96 3.56 -5.05
N GLN A 154 -6.47 3.32 -6.27
CA GLN A 154 -7.19 3.49 -7.53
C GLN A 154 -7.75 4.91 -7.73
N ALA A 155 -7.02 5.91 -7.26
CA ALA A 155 -7.32 7.32 -7.42
C ALA A 155 -6.06 8.06 -7.91
N PRO A 156 -5.78 8.07 -9.22
CA PRO A 156 -4.51 8.56 -9.77
C PRO A 156 -4.29 10.04 -9.53
N MET A 157 -5.32 10.87 -9.64
CA MET A 157 -5.23 12.31 -9.38
C MET A 157 -4.87 12.60 -7.92
N THR A 158 -5.50 11.90 -6.99
CA THR A 158 -5.20 12.02 -5.56
C THR A 158 -3.77 11.56 -5.27
N ALA A 159 -3.33 10.48 -5.89
CA ALA A 159 -1.99 9.93 -5.68
C ALA A 159 -0.91 10.92 -6.09
N PHE A 160 -0.98 11.45 -7.31
CA PHE A 160 0.07 12.37 -7.78
C PHE A 160 0.06 13.70 -7.03
N VAL A 161 -1.13 14.27 -6.72
CA VAL A 161 -1.23 15.53 -5.98
C VAL A 161 -0.62 15.41 -4.59
N ILE A 162 -0.93 14.33 -3.88
CA ILE A 162 -0.38 14.10 -2.54
C ILE A 162 1.15 14.01 -2.58
N ILE A 163 1.71 13.27 -3.52
CA ILE A 163 3.17 13.12 -3.63
C ILE A 163 3.81 14.45 -4.01
N LEU A 164 3.18 15.19 -4.92
CA LEU A 164 3.61 16.52 -5.31
C LEU A 164 3.69 17.47 -4.12
N GLU A 165 2.62 17.54 -3.33
CA GLU A 165 2.53 18.41 -2.15
C GLU A 165 3.50 17.97 -1.04
N MET A 166 3.60 16.65 -0.78
CA MET A 166 4.51 16.14 0.25
C MET A 166 5.98 16.40 -0.05
N THR A 167 6.35 16.40 -1.32
CA THR A 167 7.75 16.51 -1.74
C THR A 167 8.14 17.91 -2.22
N GLY A 168 7.15 18.77 -2.51
CA GLY A 168 7.35 20.10 -3.07
C GLY A 168 8.13 20.08 -4.41
N ASN A 169 8.09 18.95 -5.11
CA ASN A 169 8.83 18.75 -6.36
C ASN A 169 7.91 19.01 -7.56
N HIS A 170 7.73 20.28 -7.91
CA HIS A 170 6.88 20.71 -9.01
C HIS A 170 7.50 20.48 -10.40
N ASP A 171 8.79 20.18 -10.47
CA ASP A 171 9.48 19.99 -11.74
C ASP A 171 9.13 18.65 -12.41
N ASN A 172 8.62 17.69 -11.63
CA ASN A 172 8.35 16.32 -12.08
C ASN A 172 6.85 15.99 -12.24
N VAL A 173 5.98 16.99 -12.32
CA VAL A 173 4.51 16.85 -12.37
C VAL A 173 4.05 15.89 -13.45
N ILE A 174 4.55 16.03 -14.69
CA ILE A 174 4.12 15.23 -15.84
C ILE A 174 4.50 13.75 -15.62
N GLY A 175 5.73 13.47 -15.18
CA GLY A 175 6.18 12.11 -14.90
C GLY A 175 5.37 11.45 -13.78
N LEU A 176 5.09 12.17 -12.69
CA LEU A 176 4.28 11.69 -11.58
C LEU A 176 2.83 11.41 -12.02
N MET A 177 2.24 12.30 -12.81
CA MET A 177 0.90 12.12 -13.34
C MET A 177 0.83 10.89 -14.24
N LEU A 178 1.79 10.70 -15.14
CA LEU A 178 1.85 9.56 -16.03
C LEU A 178 2.05 8.24 -15.27
N ALA A 179 3.00 8.20 -14.31
CA ALA A 179 3.22 7.02 -13.47
C ALA A 179 1.96 6.66 -12.68
N SER A 180 1.25 7.66 -12.12
CA SER A 180 -0.01 7.45 -11.40
C SER A 180 -1.12 6.92 -12.32
N MET A 181 -1.26 7.47 -13.53
CA MET A 181 -2.26 7.01 -14.50
C MET A 181 -1.99 5.60 -14.98
N LEU A 182 -0.72 5.27 -15.29
CA LEU A 182 -0.31 3.92 -15.66
C LEU A 182 -0.53 2.94 -14.50
N GLY A 183 -0.19 3.34 -13.27
CA GLY A 183 -0.41 2.54 -12.06
C GLY A 183 -1.89 2.24 -11.83
N TYR A 184 -2.74 3.24 -11.96
CA TYR A 184 -4.20 3.07 -11.92
C TYR A 184 -4.70 2.15 -13.03
N GLY A 185 -4.28 2.38 -14.28
CA GLY A 185 -4.70 1.57 -15.43
C GLY A 185 -4.35 0.11 -15.25
N THR A 186 -3.09 -0.18 -14.87
CA THR A 186 -2.61 -1.54 -14.58
C THR A 186 -3.38 -2.18 -13.44
N ALA A 187 -3.59 -1.46 -12.35
CA ALA A 187 -4.33 -1.97 -11.20
C ALA A 187 -5.78 -2.28 -11.57
N ARG A 188 -6.42 -1.44 -12.38
CA ARG A 188 -7.80 -1.65 -12.81
C ARG A 188 -8.00 -2.87 -13.70
N LEU A 189 -6.99 -3.21 -14.50
CA LEU A 189 -7.00 -4.45 -15.30
C LEU A 189 -6.95 -5.70 -14.42
N ILE A 190 -6.26 -5.64 -13.27
CA ILE A 190 -6.06 -6.77 -12.35
C ILE A 190 -7.19 -6.83 -11.31
N SER A 191 -7.60 -5.68 -10.75
CA SER A 191 -8.60 -5.57 -9.70
C SER A 191 -9.61 -4.48 -10.02
N HIS A 192 -10.87 -4.87 -10.20
CA HIS A 192 -11.96 -3.93 -10.54
C HIS A 192 -12.46 -3.12 -9.33
N GLU A 193 -12.19 -3.58 -8.09
CA GLU A 193 -12.66 -2.91 -6.89
C GLU A 193 -11.52 -2.18 -6.16
N PRO A 194 -11.65 -0.85 -5.92
CA PRO A 194 -10.73 -0.12 -5.06
C PRO A 194 -10.72 -0.69 -3.64
N LEU A 195 -9.52 -0.78 -3.04
CA LEU A 195 -9.33 -1.37 -1.71
C LEU A 195 -10.26 -0.74 -0.65
N TYR A 196 -10.30 0.58 -0.60
CA TYR A 196 -11.14 1.31 0.37
C TYR A 196 -12.63 1.09 0.18
N HIS A 197 -13.10 0.98 -1.06
CA HIS A 197 -14.51 0.71 -1.38
C HIS A 197 -14.93 -0.70 -0.95
N ALA A 198 -14.05 -1.67 -1.20
CA ALA A 198 -14.29 -3.05 -0.80
C ALA A 198 -14.28 -3.22 0.73
N LEU A 199 -13.37 -2.53 1.43
CA LEU A 199 -13.32 -2.53 2.89
C LEU A 199 -14.55 -1.84 3.51
N SER A 200 -14.97 -0.68 2.99
CA SER A 200 -16.14 0.04 3.51
C SER A 200 -17.41 -0.80 3.43
N ARG A 201 -17.63 -1.52 2.33
CA ARG A 201 -18.77 -2.44 2.19
C ARG A 201 -18.80 -3.53 3.27
N VAL A 202 -17.62 -4.05 3.62
CA VAL A 202 -17.50 -5.08 4.66
C VAL A 202 -17.88 -4.53 6.03
N PHE A 203 -17.44 -3.31 6.37
CA PHE A 203 -17.78 -2.66 7.64
C PHE A 203 -19.26 -2.23 7.70
N ILE A 204 -19.80 -1.70 6.61
CA ILE A 204 -21.22 -1.31 6.54
C ILE A 204 -22.13 -2.53 6.70
N ALA A 205 -21.83 -3.63 6.02
CA ALA A 205 -22.59 -4.86 6.12
C ALA A 205 -22.63 -5.42 7.57
N GLU A 206 -21.52 -5.28 8.30
CA GLU A 206 -21.44 -5.68 9.69
C GLU A 206 -22.24 -4.75 10.62
N ALA A 207 -22.12 -3.45 10.41
CA ALA A 207 -22.88 -2.46 11.18
C ALA A 207 -24.40 -2.66 11.01
N ILE A 208 -24.85 -2.97 9.78
CA ILE A 208 -26.25 -3.28 9.50
C ILE A 208 -26.67 -4.57 10.20
N ARG A 209 -25.83 -5.62 10.19
CA ARG A 209 -26.15 -6.88 10.88
C ARG A 209 -26.27 -6.69 12.39
N ARG A 210 -25.35 -5.92 13.01
CA ARG A 210 -25.42 -5.62 14.44
C ARG A 210 -26.69 -4.85 14.79
N ARG A 211 -27.03 -3.81 14.03
CA ARG A 211 -28.28 -3.06 14.25
C ARG A 211 -29.54 -3.92 14.08
N ARG A 212 -29.55 -4.86 13.13
CA ARG A 212 -30.67 -5.79 12.95
C ARG A 212 -30.76 -6.79 14.10
N ALA A 213 -29.66 -7.25 14.65
CA ALA A 213 -29.62 -8.15 15.80
C ALA A 213 -30.11 -7.44 17.08
N GLU A 214 -29.75 -6.16 17.25
CA GLU A 214 -30.20 -5.32 18.37
C GLU A 214 -31.69 -4.91 18.25
N ALA A 215 -32.16 -4.75 17.00
CA ALA A 215 -33.53 -4.36 16.71
C ALA A 215 -34.51 -5.56 16.63
N ALA A 216 -34.05 -6.81 16.70
CA ALA A 216 -34.90 -7.98 16.79
C ALA A 216 -35.50 -8.00 18.19
N PRO A 217 -36.87 -7.83 18.36
CA PRO A 217 -37.49 -7.84 19.67
C PRO A 217 -37.29 -9.22 20.30
N GLU A 218 -37.12 -9.25 21.63
CA GLU A 218 -37.21 -10.45 22.47
C GLU A 218 -38.66 -11.02 22.38
N SER A 219 -39.06 -11.45 21.22
CA SER A 219 -40.33 -12.16 21.01
C SER A 219 -40.13 -13.64 21.31
N GLY A 220 -40.05 -13.97 22.60
CA GLY A 220 -39.87 -15.36 23.00
C GLY A 220 -39.92 -15.62 24.50
N LEU A 221 -40.73 -14.87 25.27
CA LEU A 221 -41.16 -15.27 26.61
C LEU A 221 -42.61 -14.84 26.78
N GLY A 222 -43.54 -15.70 26.35
CA GLY A 222 -44.92 -15.72 26.63
C GLY A 222 -45.35 -17.15 26.77
#